data_6884ea3d2e9202bf47318fdc7e39aa80
#
_entry.id   6884ea3d2e9202bf47318fdc7e39aa80
#
_cell.length_a   1.000
_cell.length_b   1.000
_cell.length_c   1.000
_cell.angle_alpha   90.00
_cell.angle_beta   90.00
_cell.angle_gamma   90.00
#
_symmetry.space_group_name_H-M   'P 1'
#
loop_
_entity.id
_entity.type
_entity.pdbx_description
1 polymer ?
#
loop_
_entity_poly.entity_id
_entity_poly.type
_entity_poly.pdbx_seq_one_letter_code
_entity_poly.pdbx_strand_id
1 'polypeptide(L)'
;MSALLIRQFPCLNDNYGFLIHDPDSGETATIDTPDADRILAEADAAGWKITQIWNTHHHFDHIGGNEAIKSATGAKLVASSYDNDRIDGIDHEVADGDIIELGQFRAKVIFTPGHTRGHITFFFPTEKVIFVGDTLFALGCGRLFEGMPAEMWNSLSRLAELPDETQVYCAHEYTQANARFALTIDPDNVDLHAYAASVDAERARGEATVPTTIGAEKATNPFLRPDSAGIRQRLNMPDDDDDDVFAEIRRRKDSF
;
A
#
# COMPACT_ATOMS: atom_id res chain seq x y z
N MET A 1 5.31 25.25 -10.34
CA MET A 1 5.61 24.14 -9.42
C MET A 1 5.62 22.87 -10.25
N SER A 2 6.69 22.11 -10.18
CA SER A 2 6.82 20.84 -10.89
C SER A 2 5.94 19.78 -10.23
N ALA A 3 5.60 18.70 -10.95
CA ALA A 3 4.84 17.59 -10.39
C ALA A 3 5.75 16.67 -9.56
N LEU A 4 5.17 15.97 -8.58
CA LEU A 4 5.83 14.87 -7.88
C LEU A 4 6.14 13.76 -8.89
N LEU A 5 7.40 13.37 -9.01
CA LEU A 5 7.80 12.28 -9.88
C LEU A 5 7.81 10.96 -9.08
N ILE A 6 7.18 9.93 -9.62
CA ILE A 6 7.11 8.60 -9.01
C ILE A 6 7.76 7.60 -9.97
N ARG A 7 8.70 6.82 -9.47
CA ARG A 7 9.34 5.72 -10.20
C ARG A 7 9.05 4.41 -9.48
N GLN A 8 8.26 3.55 -10.12
CA GLN A 8 7.92 2.22 -9.65
C GLN A 8 8.73 1.17 -10.41
N PHE A 9 9.24 0.17 -9.73
CA PHE A 9 10.01 -0.92 -10.32
C PHE A 9 9.87 -2.20 -9.51
N PRO A 10 10.02 -3.39 -10.14
CA PRO A 10 9.94 -4.65 -9.41
C PRO A 10 11.19 -4.87 -8.55
N CYS A 11 10.97 -5.37 -7.34
CA CYS A 11 11.95 -5.83 -6.38
C CYS A 11 11.63 -7.25 -5.92
N LEU A 12 12.63 -7.99 -5.49
CA LEU A 12 12.48 -9.37 -5.00
C LEU A 12 11.63 -10.23 -5.95
N ASN A 13 10.67 -11.01 -5.41
CA ASN A 13 9.80 -11.87 -6.20
C ASN A 13 8.51 -11.18 -6.66
N ASP A 14 7.92 -10.35 -5.78
CA ASP A 14 6.62 -9.71 -6.00
C ASP A 14 6.50 -8.31 -5.38
N ASN A 15 7.54 -7.83 -4.68
CA ASN A 15 7.54 -6.46 -4.15
C ASN A 15 7.69 -5.42 -5.26
N TYR A 16 7.13 -4.25 -5.02
CA TYR A 16 7.47 -3.03 -5.73
C TYR A 16 8.41 -2.15 -4.88
N GLY A 17 9.43 -1.61 -5.52
CA GLY A 17 10.19 -0.46 -5.01
C GLY A 17 9.62 0.83 -5.57
N PHE A 18 9.63 1.88 -4.75
CA PHE A 18 9.14 3.21 -5.14
C PHE A 18 10.18 4.26 -4.80
N LEU A 19 10.53 5.08 -5.77
CA LEU A 19 11.23 6.34 -5.56
C LEU A 19 10.27 7.49 -5.85
N ILE A 20 10.19 8.45 -4.95
CA ILE A 20 9.46 9.71 -5.13
C ILE A 20 10.45 10.86 -5.13
N HIS A 21 10.28 11.83 -6.04
CA HIS A 21 11.27 12.88 -6.26
C HIS A 21 10.61 14.24 -6.47
N ASP A 22 11.15 15.24 -5.80
CA ASP A 22 10.86 16.65 -6.06
C ASP A 22 11.94 17.23 -7.00
N PRO A 23 11.61 17.52 -8.28
CA PRO A 23 12.59 18.05 -9.22
C PRO A 23 13.02 19.49 -8.92
N ASP A 24 12.25 20.24 -8.13
CA ASP A 24 12.59 21.64 -7.81
C ASP A 24 13.63 21.70 -6.66
N SER A 25 13.54 20.84 -5.64
CA SER A 25 14.51 20.74 -4.53
C SER A 25 15.64 19.75 -4.79
N GLY A 26 15.40 18.75 -5.63
CA GLY A 26 16.28 17.59 -5.83
C GLY A 26 16.17 16.53 -4.74
N GLU A 27 15.24 16.67 -3.79
CA GLU A 27 15.01 15.65 -2.75
C GLU A 27 14.34 14.41 -3.31
N THR A 28 14.78 13.25 -2.82
CA THR A 28 14.22 11.95 -3.20
C THR A 28 14.01 11.10 -1.96
N ALA A 29 12.83 10.48 -1.85
CA ALA A 29 12.60 9.44 -0.86
C ALA A 29 12.36 8.10 -1.54
N THR A 30 12.80 7.01 -0.88
CA THR A 30 12.29 5.67 -1.15
C THR A 30 11.16 5.33 -0.18
N ILE A 31 10.08 4.77 -0.70
CA ILE A 31 9.02 4.19 0.14
C ILE A 31 9.36 2.72 0.29
N ASP A 32 9.65 2.32 1.54
CA ASP A 32 10.22 1.02 1.89
C ASP A 32 11.57 0.70 1.19
N THR A 33 12.20 -0.36 1.63
CA THR A 33 13.54 -0.75 1.16
C THR A 33 13.64 -2.26 0.95
N PRO A 34 12.81 -2.85 0.06
CA PRO A 34 12.82 -4.31 -0.16
C PRO A 34 14.15 -4.84 -0.69
N ASP A 35 14.85 -4.07 -1.52
CA ASP A 35 16.09 -4.45 -2.18
C ASP A 35 16.98 -3.21 -2.37
N ALA A 36 17.99 -3.07 -1.52
CA ALA A 36 18.86 -1.88 -1.51
C ALA A 36 19.60 -1.70 -2.83
N ASP A 37 20.15 -2.78 -3.40
CA ASP A 37 20.95 -2.72 -4.62
C ASP A 37 20.07 -2.26 -5.80
N ARG A 38 18.85 -2.79 -5.88
CA ARG A 38 17.89 -2.41 -6.91
C ARG A 38 17.46 -0.95 -6.76
N ILE A 39 17.15 -0.50 -5.55
CA ILE A 39 16.73 0.88 -5.27
C ILE A 39 17.83 1.88 -5.61
N LEU A 40 19.07 1.60 -5.19
CA LEU A 40 20.23 2.46 -5.50
C LEU A 40 20.49 2.53 -7.01
N ALA A 41 20.40 1.39 -7.71
CA ALA A 41 20.57 1.35 -9.18
C ALA A 41 19.48 2.15 -9.92
N GLU A 42 18.23 2.08 -9.46
CA GLU A 42 17.13 2.85 -10.06
C GLU A 42 17.25 4.36 -9.78
N ALA A 43 17.73 4.73 -8.59
CA ALA A 43 18.02 6.13 -8.26
C ALA A 43 19.16 6.68 -9.13
N ASP A 44 20.26 5.92 -9.26
CA ASP A 44 21.40 6.30 -10.12
C ASP A 44 20.99 6.43 -11.58
N ALA A 45 20.21 5.48 -12.11
CA ALA A 45 19.70 5.52 -13.47
C ALA A 45 18.78 6.72 -13.74
N ALA A 46 18.10 7.22 -12.70
CA ALA A 46 17.28 8.44 -12.78
C ALA A 46 18.10 9.73 -12.55
N GLY A 47 19.34 9.62 -12.07
CA GLY A 47 20.15 10.76 -11.64
C GLY A 47 19.65 11.38 -10.33
N TRP A 48 18.94 10.60 -9.49
CA TRP A 48 18.36 11.06 -8.23
C TRP A 48 19.22 10.62 -7.04
N LYS A 49 19.40 11.52 -6.08
CA LYS A 49 20.09 11.21 -4.83
C LYS A 49 19.05 10.97 -3.74
N ILE A 50 19.00 9.75 -3.20
CA ILE A 50 18.10 9.42 -2.07
C ILE A 50 18.53 10.23 -0.84
N THR A 51 17.61 11.03 -0.31
CA THR A 51 17.78 11.87 0.88
C THR A 51 16.97 11.38 2.06
N GLN A 52 15.89 10.61 1.79
CA GLN A 52 15.00 10.09 2.81
C GLN A 52 14.60 8.64 2.51
N ILE A 53 14.31 7.88 3.57
CA ILE A 53 13.69 6.55 3.54
C ILE A 53 12.40 6.67 4.36
N TRP A 54 11.27 6.24 3.82
CA TRP A 54 9.99 6.25 4.52
C TRP A 54 9.45 4.82 4.62
N ASN A 55 9.49 4.21 5.81
CA ASN A 55 9.01 2.86 6.00
C ASN A 55 7.54 2.83 6.40
N THR A 56 6.77 1.94 5.76
CA THR A 56 5.37 1.71 6.08
C THR A 56 5.20 0.84 7.33
N HIS A 57 6.04 -0.18 7.50
CA HIS A 57 6.02 -1.09 8.64
C HIS A 57 7.33 -1.90 8.74
N HIS A 58 7.47 -2.73 9.76
CA HIS A 58 8.74 -3.35 10.16
C HIS A 58 9.08 -4.70 9.50
N HIS A 59 8.28 -5.25 8.58
CA HIS A 59 8.61 -6.53 7.95
C HIS A 59 9.89 -6.42 7.13
N PHE A 60 10.67 -7.51 7.08
CA PHE A 60 11.99 -7.50 6.49
C PHE A 60 12.03 -7.07 5.03
N ASP A 61 11.05 -7.47 4.26
CA ASP A 61 10.90 -7.09 2.84
C ASP A 61 10.44 -5.63 2.64
N HIS A 62 10.32 -4.85 3.72
CA HIS A 62 10.07 -3.40 3.72
C HIS A 62 11.20 -2.60 4.35
N ILE A 63 12.03 -3.23 5.21
CA ILE A 63 13.11 -2.52 5.92
C ILE A 63 14.50 -3.11 5.66
N GLY A 64 14.61 -4.27 4.98
CA GLY A 64 15.86 -5.01 4.86
C GLY A 64 17.00 -4.23 4.19
N GLY A 65 16.67 -3.23 3.37
CA GLY A 65 17.65 -2.36 2.72
C GLY A 65 18.01 -1.07 3.49
N ASN A 66 17.36 -0.78 4.63
CA ASN A 66 17.53 0.50 5.35
C ASN A 66 18.99 0.83 5.63
N GLU A 67 19.71 -0.08 6.26
CA GLU A 67 21.11 0.14 6.66
C GLU A 67 22.01 0.39 5.44
N ALA A 68 21.87 -0.41 4.39
CA ALA A 68 22.67 -0.29 3.18
C ALA A 68 22.42 1.05 2.47
N ILE A 69 21.16 1.47 2.33
CA ILE A 69 20.80 2.74 1.69
C ILE A 69 21.25 3.93 2.57
N LYS A 70 21.04 3.89 3.90
CA LYS A 70 21.56 4.93 4.81
C LYS A 70 23.08 5.07 4.72
N SER A 71 23.81 3.94 4.72
CA SER A 71 25.27 3.94 4.61
C SER A 71 25.76 4.51 3.28
N ALA A 72 25.08 4.20 2.16
CA ALA A 72 25.47 4.66 0.84
C ALA A 72 25.13 6.14 0.58
N THR A 73 24.04 6.66 1.15
CA THR A 73 23.47 7.95 0.76
C THR A 73 23.48 9.01 1.86
N GLY A 74 23.51 8.58 3.13
CA GLY A 74 23.27 9.44 4.29
C GLY A 74 21.79 9.82 4.48
N ALA A 75 20.86 9.09 3.84
CA ALA A 75 19.43 9.34 3.91
C ALA A 75 18.89 9.28 5.34
N LYS A 76 17.87 10.10 5.63
CA LYS A 76 17.16 10.08 6.91
C LYS A 76 16.04 9.08 6.87
N LEU A 77 15.95 8.25 7.91
CA LEU A 77 14.90 7.24 8.05
C LEU A 77 13.71 7.79 8.83
N VAL A 78 12.53 7.75 8.19
CA VAL A 78 11.23 8.11 8.75
C VAL A 78 10.41 6.83 8.91
N ALA A 79 9.87 6.58 10.08
CA ALA A 79 9.02 5.41 10.36
C ALA A 79 8.08 5.67 11.52
N SER A 80 7.12 4.76 11.72
CA SER A 80 6.16 4.83 12.81
C SER A 80 6.85 4.83 14.18
N SER A 81 6.45 5.74 15.07
CA SER A 81 6.88 5.75 16.47
C SER A 81 6.47 4.47 17.22
N TYR A 82 5.47 3.76 16.74
CA TYR A 82 5.06 2.46 17.28
C TYR A 82 6.13 1.37 17.05
N ASP A 83 6.88 1.47 15.95
CA ASP A 83 7.86 0.47 15.54
C ASP A 83 9.31 0.83 15.94
N ASN A 84 9.51 1.78 16.86
CA ASN A 84 10.83 2.25 17.27
C ASN A 84 11.72 1.15 17.87
N ASP A 85 11.12 0.11 18.46
CA ASP A 85 11.84 -1.07 18.98
C ASP A 85 12.07 -2.16 17.92
N ARG A 86 11.52 -2.00 16.70
CA ARG A 86 11.51 -3.00 15.64
C ARG A 86 12.19 -2.55 14.35
N ILE A 87 12.40 -1.24 14.19
CA ILE A 87 13.09 -0.64 13.05
C ILE A 87 14.31 0.11 13.58
N ASP A 88 15.49 -0.43 13.32
CA ASP A 88 16.73 0.18 13.78
C ASP A 88 17.04 1.49 13.04
N GLY A 89 17.54 2.47 13.78
CA GLY A 89 18.13 3.68 13.24
C GLY A 89 17.11 4.69 12.65
N ILE A 90 15.90 4.74 13.19
CA ILE A 90 14.92 5.79 12.86
C ILE A 90 15.51 7.15 13.25
N ASP A 91 15.53 8.09 12.29
CA ASP A 91 15.96 9.48 12.52
C ASP A 91 14.76 10.39 12.84
N HIS A 92 13.57 10.04 12.34
CA HIS A 92 12.34 10.81 12.53
C HIS A 92 11.16 9.86 12.75
N GLU A 93 10.69 9.80 13.99
CA GLU A 93 9.47 9.06 14.36
C GLU A 93 8.23 9.88 14.00
N VAL A 94 7.22 9.19 13.44
CA VAL A 94 5.94 9.81 13.04
C VAL A 94 4.75 9.04 13.61
N ALA A 95 3.63 9.74 13.75
CA ALA A 95 2.36 9.23 14.25
C ALA A 95 1.20 9.63 13.34
N ASP A 96 -0.01 9.14 13.66
CA ASP A 96 -1.23 9.45 12.90
C ASP A 96 -1.49 10.95 12.82
N GLY A 97 -1.69 11.45 11.62
CA GLY A 97 -1.98 12.87 11.34
C GLY A 97 -0.76 13.75 11.15
N ASP A 98 0.45 13.26 11.41
CA ASP A 98 1.68 14.02 11.15
C ASP A 98 1.83 14.32 9.67
N ILE A 99 2.55 15.42 9.39
CA ILE A 99 2.90 15.82 8.03
C ILE A 99 4.40 15.69 7.88
N ILE A 100 4.80 14.95 6.84
CA ILE A 100 6.20 14.87 6.42
C ILE A 100 6.36 15.54 5.07
N GLU A 101 7.55 16.04 4.81
CA GLU A 101 7.84 16.84 3.62
C GLU A 101 8.93 16.21 2.77
N LEU A 102 8.75 16.28 1.45
CA LEU A 102 9.75 15.99 0.44
C LEU A 102 9.85 17.22 -0.47
N GLY A 103 10.79 18.12 -0.17
CA GLY A 103 10.86 19.41 -0.82
C GLY A 103 9.56 20.22 -0.65
N GLN A 104 8.86 20.48 -1.74
CA GLN A 104 7.58 21.21 -1.72
C GLN A 104 6.36 20.31 -1.47
N PHE A 105 6.50 18.98 -1.53
CA PHE A 105 5.40 18.03 -1.38
C PHE A 105 5.18 17.65 0.06
N ARG A 106 3.91 17.52 0.45
CA ARG A 106 3.51 17.25 1.82
C ARG A 106 2.68 15.98 1.88
N ALA A 107 3.17 14.98 2.59
CA ALA A 107 2.44 13.75 2.85
C ALA A 107 1.86 13.75 4.27
N LYS A 108 0.57 13.40 4.38
CA LYS A 108 -0.07 13.11 5.66
C LYS A 108 0.16 11.65 6.01
N VAL A 109 0.67 11.40 7.21
CA VAL A 109 0.77 10.06 7.79
C VAL A 109 -0.62 9.63 8.26
N ILE A 110 -1.06 8.44 7.84
CA ILE A 110 -2.29 7.80 8.31
C ILE A 110 -1.90 6.49 8.98
N PHE A 111 -2.23 6.34 10.25
CA PHE A 111 -2.01 5.09 10.99
C PHE A 111 -3.04 4.04 10.55
N THR A 112 -2.57 2.89 10.08
CA THR A 112 -3.38 1.83 9.47
C THR A 112 -3.05 0.45 10.05
N PRO A 113 -3.30 0.24 11.37
CA PRO A 113 -3.03 -1.04 12.01
C PRO A 113 -3.90 -2.16 11.42
N GLY A 114 -3.37 -3.38 11.44
CA GLY A 114 -4.07 -4.57 10.95
C GLY A 114 -3.09 -5.62 10.46
N HIS A 115 -2.38 -5.36 9.37
CA HIS A 115 -1.31 -6.22 8.87
C HIS A 115 -0.19 -6.34 9.92
N THR A 116 0.34 -5.21 10.34
CA THR A 116 1.10 -5.05 11.59
C THR A 116 0.43 -3.99 12.46
N ARG A 117 0.78 -3.92 13.75
CA ARG A 117 0.20 -2.92 14.66
C ARG A 117 0.78 -1.53 14.47
N GLY A 118 2.02 -1.43 13.98
CA GLY A 118 2.71 -0.16 13.74
C GLY A 118 2.55 0.40 12.33
N HIS A 119 1.75 -0.25 11.47
CA HIS A 119 1.63 0.11 10.06
C HIS A 119 1.13 1.54 9.85
N ILE A 120 1.78 2.26 8.93
CA ILE A 120 1.39 3.61 8.49
C ILE A 120 1.35 3.70 6.96
N THR A 121 0.62 4.67 6.45
CA THR A 121 0.54 5.00 5.02
C THR A 121 0.88 6.47 4.81
N PHE A 122 1.31 6.82 3.60
CA PHE A 122 1.73 8.19 3.23
C PHE A 122 0.81 8.75 2.16
N PHE A 123 -0.06 9.69 2.52
CA PHE A 123 -1.04 10.30 1.62
C PHE A 123 -0.62 11.71 1.22
N PHE A 124 -0.49 11.95 -0.08
CA PHE A 124 -0.26 13.25 -0.71
C PHE A 124 -1.60 13.82 -1.22
N PRO A 125 -2.29 14.65 -0.44
CA PRO A 125 -3.65 15.09 -0.77
C PRO A 125 -3.73 15.96 -2.02
N THR A 126 -2.72 16.78 -2.27
CA THR A 126 -2.67 17.66 -3.46
C THR A 126 -2.43 16.87 -4.74
N GLU A 127 -1.55 15.89 -4.68
CA GLU A 127 -1.17 15.01 -5.80
C GLU A 127 -2.16 13.87 -6.01
N LYS A 128 -3.05 13.63 -5.02
CA LYS A 128 -4.01 12.51 -5.00
C LYS A 128 -3.30 11.16 -5.15
N VAL A 129 -2.27 10.95 -4.35
CA VAL A 129 -1.43 9.75 -4.35
C VAL A 129 -1.31 9.24 -2.92
N ILE A 130 -1.42 7.92 -2.73
CA ILE A 130 -1.16 7.28 -1.44
C ILE A 130 -0.30 6.04 -1.61
N PHE A 131 0.70 5.88 -0.73
CA PHE A 131 1.49 4.66 -0.57
C PHE A 131 0.97 3.92 0.65
N VAL A 132 0.42 2.73 0.43
CA VAL A 132 -0.36 2.01 1.45
C VAL A 132 0.36 0.78 2.02
N GLY A 133 1.60 0.52 1.59
CA GLY A 133 2.32 -0.69 2.02
C GLY A 133 1.45 -1.93 1.88
N ASP A 134 1.27 -2.64 2.99
CA ASP A 134 0.52 -3.89 3.09
C ASP A 134 -0.86 -3.75 3.75
N THR A 135 -1.44 -2.55 3.78
CA THR A 135 -2.81 -2.36 4.28
C THR A 135 -3.83 -2.70 3.20
N LEU A 136 -3.81 -1.99 2.08
CA LEU A 136 -4.72 -2.18 0.95
C LEU A 136 -3.94 -2.67 -0.27
N PHE A 137 -4.40 -3.73 -0.91
CA PHE A 137 -3.90 -4.18 -2.21
C PHE A 137 -4.96 -4.01 -3.29
N ALA A 138 -4.53 -3.91 -4.54
CA ALA A 138 -5.48 -4.01 -5.64
C ALA A 138 -6.28 -5.33 -5.54
N LEU A 139 -7.60 -5.21 -5.44
CA LEU A 139 -8.58 -6.29 -5.22
C LEU A 139 -8.35 -7.12 -3.94
N GLY A 140 -7.65 -6.57 -2.93
CA GLY A 140 -7.30 -7.31 -1.73
C GLY A 140 -6.92 -6.41 -0.55
N CYS A 141 -6.49 -7.04 0.52
CA CYS A 141 -5.86 -6.38 1.67
C CYS A 141 -4.80 -7.28 2.30
N GLY A 142 -3.96 -6.70 3.17
CA GLY A 142 -2.93 -7.40 3.89
C GLY A 142 -3.46 -8.53 4.77
N ARG A 143 -2.63 -9.57 4.96
CA ARG A 143 -2.89 -10.62 5.96
C ARG A 143 -2.75 -10.02 7.36
N LEU A 144 -3.55 -10.51 8.30
CA LEU A 144 -3.51 -10.07 9.69
C LEU A 144 -2.47 -10.88 10.47
N PHE A 145 -1.24 -10.38 10.58
CA PHE A 145 -0.21 -11.04 11.38
C PHE A 145 -0.26 -10.62 12.85
N GLU A 146 -0.64 -9.37 13.12
CA GLU A 146 -0.63 -8.81 14.48
C GLU A 146 -1.96 -8.21 14.89
N GLY A 147 -2.70 -7.62 13.95
CA GLY A 147 -3.96 -6.94 14.22
C GLY A 147 -5.18 -7.84 14.22
N MET A 148 -6.30 -7.27 14.66
CA MET A 148 -7.61 -7.92 14.63
C MET A 148 -8.41 -7.47 13.40
N PRO A 149 -9.41 -8.24 12.94
CA PRO A 149 -10.25 -7.87 11.79
C PRO A 149 -10.87 -6.48 11.93
N ALA A 150 -11.41 -6.12 13.09
CA ALA A 150 -11.99 -4.80 13.34
C ALA A 150 -10.96 -3.66 13.20
N GLU A 151 -9.69 -3.87 13.60
CA GLU A 151 -8.62 -2.87 13.42
C GLU A 151 -8.32 -2.66 11.94
N MET A 152 -8.17 -3.74 11.16
CA MET A 152 -7.93 -3.64 9.71
C MET A 152 -9.14 -3.04 8.99
N TRP A 153 -10.36 -3.44 9.34
CA TRP A 153 -11.57 -2.85 8.76
C TRP A 153 -11.64 -1.34 9.01
N ASN A 154 -11.35 -0.91 10.24
CA ASN A 154 -11.26 0.54 10.54
C ASN A 154 -10.18 1.24 9.69
N SER A 155 -9.02 0.62 9.52
CA SER A 155 -7.94 1.17 8.67
C SER A 155 -8.38 1.28 7.21
N LEU A 156 -8.99 0.24 6.65
CA LEU A 156 -9.49 0.22 5.27
C LEU A 156 -10.64 1.21 5.07
N SER A 157 -11.56 1.34 6.03
CA SER A 157 -12.65 2.32 5.99
C SER A 157 -12.13 3.75 5.92
N ARG A 158 -11.09 4.08 6.70
CA ARG A 158 -10.43 5.40 6.64
C ARG A 158 -9.80 5.66 5.26
N LEU A 159 -9.20 4.64 4.64
CA LEU A 159 -8.65 4.78 3.29
C LEU A 159 -9.76 4.95 2.24
N ALA A 160 -10.89 4.26 2.41
CA ALA A 160 -12.05 4.37 1.51
C ALA A 160 -12.73 5.75 1.56
N GLU A 161 -12.50 6.56 2.62
CA GLU A 161 -12.97 7.96 2.71
C GLU A 161 -12.16 8.93 1.83
N LEU A 162 -10.99 8.53 1.32
CA LEU A 162 -10.19 9.36 0.43
C LEU A 162 -10.91 9.57 -0.93
N PRO A 163 -10.57 10.65 -1.66
CA PRO A 163 -11.16 10.90 -2.98
C PRO A 163 -11.00 9.71 -3.93
N ASP A 164 -12.04 9.39 -4.69
CA ASP A 164 -12.08 8.23 -5.59
C ASP A 164 -10.95 8.20 -6.62
N GLU A 165 -10.48 9.37 -7.06
CA GLU A 165 -9.37 9.54 -7.99
C GLU A 165 -7.97 9.36 -7.36
N THR A 166 -7.87 9.12 -6.04
CA THR A 166 -6.59 8.90 -5.38
C THR A 166 -5.94 7.63 -5.90
N GLN A 167 -4.73 7.76 -6.45
CA GLN A 167 -3.92 6.64 -6.92
C GLN A 167 -3.32 5.90 -5.72
N VAL A 168 -3.49 4.59 -5.69
CA VAL A 168 -3.08 3.71 -4.61
C VAL A 168 -1.89 2.87 -5.04
N TYR A 169 -0.75 3.10 -4.41
CA TYR A 169 0.48 2.34 -4.60
C TYR A 169 0.66 1.37 -3.43
N CYS A 170 0.35 0.10 -3.66
CA CYS A 170 0.60 -0.98 -2.69
C CYS A 170 1.94 -1.67 -2.96
N ALA A 171 2.45 -2.38 -1.94
CA ALA A 171 3.82 -2.87 -1.98
C ALA A 171 4.03 -4.14 -2.82
N HIS A 172 2.97 -4.86 -3.20
CA HIS A 172 3.10 -6.16 -3.87
C HIS A 172 2.22 -6.32 -5.11
N GLU A 173 2.73 -7.11 -6.07
CA GLU A 173 1.98 -7.52 -7.27
C GLU A 173 1.14 -8.78 -6.98
N TYR A 174 0.09 -8.63 -6.19
CA TYR A 174 -0.84 -9.71 -5.83
C TYR A 174 -2.16 -9.66 -6.60
N THR A 175 -2.34 -8.68 -7.47
CA THR A 175 -3.64 -8.33 -8.06
C THR A 175 -4.31 -9.50 -8.78
N GLN A 176 -3.56 -10.27 -9.57
CA GLN A 176 -4.14 -11.43 -10.29
C GLN A 176 -4.63 -12.52 -9.32
N ALA A 177 -3.87 -12.79 -8.24
CA ALA A 177 -4.29 -13.76 -7.22
C ALA A 177 -5.47 -13.25 -6.40
N ASN A 178 -5.51 -11.94 -6.14
CA ASN A 178 -6.62 -11.28 -5.45
C ASN A 178 -7.88 -11.28 -6.32
N ALA A 179 -7.77 -11.00 -7.63
CA ALA A 179 -8.89 -11.04 -8.58
C ALA A 179 -9.58 -12.42 -8.59
N ARG A 180 -8.78 -13.49 -8.67
CA ARG A 180 -9.31 -14.86 -8.60
C ARG A 180 -10.11 -15.12 -7.32
N PHE A 181 -9.61 -14.66 -6.18
CA PHE A 181 -10.34 -14.78 -4.93
C PHE A 181 -11.59 -13.89 -4.90
N ALA A 182 -11.47 -12.62 -5.27
CA ALA A 182 -12.57 -11.65 -5.27
C ALA A 182 -13.79 -12.16 -6.05
N LEU A 183 -13.56 -12.77 -7.21
CA LEU A 183 -14.61 -13.38 -8.04
C LEU A 183 -15.33 -14.55 -7.35
N THR A 184 -14.75 -15.20 -6.33
CA THR A 184 -15.45 -16.22 -5.52
C THR A 184 -16.38 -15.60 -4.48
N ILE A 185 -16.09 -14.38 -4.08
CA ILE A 185 -16.85 -13.63 -3.04
C ILE A 185 -17.96 -12.80 -3.66
N ASP A 186 -17.69 -12.09 -4.75
CA ASP A 186 -18.63 -11.17 -5.43
C ASP A 186 -18.77 -11.51 -6.94
N PRO A 187 -19.26 -12.74 -7.28
CA PRO A 187 -19.25 -13.26 -8.65
C PRO A 187 -20.20 -12.53 -9.60
N ASP A 188 -21.18 -11.77 -9.09
CA ASP A 188 -22.15 -11.04 -9.89
C ASP A 188 -21.75 -9.57 -10.14
N ASN A 189 -20.59 -9.15 -9.64
CA ASN A 189 -20.09 -7.81 -9.81
C ASN A 189 -19.45 -7.62 -11.19
N VAL A 190 -20.16 -6.89 -12.07
CA VAL A 190 -19.74 -6.67 -13.46
C VAL A 190 -18.43 -5.88 -13.55
N ASP A 191 -18.24 -4.89 -12.67
CA ASP A 191 -17.02 -4.07 -12.65
C ASP A 191 -15.81 -4.91 -12.20
N LEU A 192 -16.00 -5.83 -11.25
CA LEU A 192 -14.97 -6.77 -10.83
C LEU A 192 -14.56 -7.71 -11.97
N HIS A 193 -15.52 -8.22 -12.75
CA HIS A 193 -15.21 -9.05 -13.92
C HIS A 193 -14.40 -8.28 -14.96
N ALA A 194 -14.77 -7.04 -15.24
CA ALA A 194 -14.05 -6.18 -16.19
C ALA A 194 -12.62 -5.90 -15.70
N TYR A 195 -12.48 -5.57 -14.42
CA TYR A 195 -11.16 -5.29 -13.82
C TYR A 195 -10.29 -6.56 -13.81
N ALA A 196 -10.80 -7.72 -13.41
CA ALA A 196 -10.07 -8.98 -13.43
C ALA A 196 -9.56 -9.34 -14.84
N ALA A 197 -10.37 -9.10 -15.88
CA ALA A 197 -9.97 -9.33 -17.28
C ALA A 197 -8.86 -8.36 -17.72
N SER A 198 -8.88 -7.10 -17.28
CA SER A 198 -7.80 -6.13 -17.53
C SER A 198 -6.50 -6.58 -16.85
N VAL A 199 -6.58 -6.97 -15.59
CA VAL A 199 -5.45 -7.49 -14.81
C VAL A 199 -4.81 -8.70 -15.50
N ASP A 200 -5.60 -9.67 -15.97
CA ASP A 200 -5.08 -10.83 -16.69
C ASP A 200 -4.37 -10.42 -17.99
N ALA A 201 -4.92 -9.44 -18.72
CA ALA A 201 -4.30 -8.94 -19.94
C ALA A 201 -2.98 -8.19 -19.67
N GLU A 202 -2.92 -7.36 -18.62
CA GLU A 202 -1.71 -6.63 -18.20
C GLU A 202 -0.62 -7.62 -17.77
N ARG A 203 -0.96 -8.59 -16.90
CA ARG A 203 -0.01 -9.60 -16.43
C ARG A 203 0.49 -10.52 -17.54
N ALA A 204 -0.34 -10.82 -18.55
CA ALA A 204 0.09 -11.58 -19.73
C ALA A 204 1.15 -10.82 -20.56
N ARG A 205 1.19 -9.49 -20.48
CA ARG A 205 2.22 -8.64 -21.11
C ARG A 205 3.41 -8.34 -20.18
N GLY A 206 3.38 -8.83 -18.92
CA GLY A 206 4.39 -8.55 -17.91
C GLY A 206 4.30 -7.12 -17.35
N GLU A 207 3.17 -6.44 -17.55
CA GLU A 207 2.93 -5.08 -17.05
C GLU A 207 2.48 -5.11 -15.58
N ALA A 208 2.81 -4.04 -14.84
CA ALA A 208 2.36 -3.84 -13.48
C ALA A 208 0.86 -3.52 -13.46
N THR A 209 0.15 -3.99 -12.42
CA THR A 209 -1.27 -3.69 -12.19
C THR A 209 -1.48 -2.60 -11.12
N VAL A 210 -0.40 -2.07 -10.57
CA VAL A 210 -0.34 -0.97 -9.60
C VAL A 210 0.21 0.26 -10.35
N PRO A 211 -0.33 1.48 -10.12
CA PRO A 211 -1.34 1.82 -9.13
C PRO A 211 -2.78 1.47 -9.54
N THR A 212 -3.61 1.20 -8.54
CA THR A 212 -5.07 1.24 -8.65
C THR A 212 -5.61 2.60 -8.19
N THR A 213 -6.93 2.75 -7.99
CA THR A 213 -7.55 3.94 -7.38
C THR A 213 -8.52 3.57 -6.27
N ILE A 214 -8.74 4.49 -5.33
CA ILE A 214 -9.72 4.30 -4.26
C ILE A 214 -11.12 3.99 -4.86
N GLY A 215 -11.52 4.69 -5.92
CA GLY A 215 -12.80 4.45 -6.59
C GLY A 215 -12.90 3.05 -7.20
N ALA A 216 -11.84 2.56 -7.84
CA ALA A 216 -11.81 1.20 -8.39
C ALA A 216 -11.93 0.15 -7.26
N GLU A 217 -11.18 0.33 -6.19
CA GLU A 217 -11.21 -0.59 -5.05
C GLU A 217 -12.58 -0.58 -4.34
N LYS A 218 -13.21 0.58 -4.14
CA LYS A 218 -14.58 0.68 -3.61
C LYS A 218 -15.61 -0.03 -4.49
N ALA A 219 -15.41 -0.02 -5.80
CA ALA A 219 -16.31 -0.68 -6.74
C ALA A 219 -16.13 -2.20 -6.82
N THR A 220 -14.91 -2.72 -6.57
CA THR A 220 -14.54 -4.08 -6.96
C THR A 220 -13.89 -4.92 -5.87
N ASN A 221 -13.24 -4.30 -4.87
CA ASN A 221 -12.53 -5.02 -3.84
C ASN A 221 -13.49 -5.51 -2.74
N PRO A 222 -13.67 -6.84 -2.54
CA PRO A 222 -14.60 -7.36 -1.53
C PRO A 222 -14.25 -6.92 -0.10
N PHE A 223 -13.00 -6.62 0.19
CA PHE A 223 -12.56 -6.15 1.50
C PHE A 223 -12.96 -4.70 1.82
N LEU A 224 -13.36 -3.91 0.81
CA LEU A 224 -13.94 -2.57 0.97
C LEU A 224 -15.47 -2.56 0.83
N ARG A 225 -16.10 -3.73 0.66
CA ARG A 225 -17.52 -3.89 0.35
C ARG A 225 -18.27 -4.87 1.29
N PRO A 226 -17.94 -4.93 2.60
CA PRO A 226 -18.62 -5.84 3.51
C PRO A 226 -20.12 -5.49 3.67
N ASP A 227 -20.53 -4.27 3.34
CA ASP A 227 -21.92 -3.81 3.32
C ASP A 227 -22.70 -4.26 2.07
N SER A 228 -22.04 -4.84 1.06
CA SER A 228 -22.69 -5.30 -0.18
C SER A 228 -23.69 -6.42 0.10
N ALA A 229 -24.95 -6.20 -0.30
CA ALA A 229 -26.01 -7.19 -0.14
C ALA A 229 -25.69 -8.53 -0.85
N GLY A 230 -25.04 -8.47 -2.01
CA GLY A 230 -24.60 -9.66 -2.75
C GLY A 230 -23.56 -10.47 -1.99
N ILE A 231 -22.54 -9.79 -1.44
CA ILE A 231 -21.49 -10.42 -0.61
C ILE A 231 -22.12 -11.03 0.66
N ARG A 232 -22.92 -10.27 1.39
CA ARG A 232 -23.61 -10.74 2.61
C ARG A 232 -24.47 -11.97 2.35
N GLN A 233 -25.26 -11.97 1.28
CA GLN A 233 -26.05 -13.13 0.87
C GLN A 233 -25.15 -14.34 0.54
N ARG A 234 -24.07 -14.12 -0.18
CA ARG A 234 -23.10 -15.17 -0.56
C ARG A 234 -22.43 -15.80 0.65
N LEU A 235 -22.17 -15.02 1.69
CA LEU A 235 -21.53 -15.46 2.93
C LEU A 235 -22.53 -16.03 3.95
N ASN A 236 -23.86 -15.90 3.74
CA ASN A 236 -24.95 -16.16 4.70
C ASN A 236 -24.85 -15.28 5.95
N MET A 237 -24.51 -14.00 5.77
CA MET A 237 -24.32 -12.99 6.81
C MET A 237 -25.15 -11.72 6.51
N PRO A 238 -26.51 -11.83 6.35
CA PRO A 238 -27.31 -10.70 5.89
C PRO A 238 -27.42 -9.56 6.89
N ASP A 239 -27.35 -9.87 8.20
CA ASP A 239 -27.59 -8.93 9.29
C ASP A 239 -26.36 -8.73 10.21
N ASP A 240 -25.20 -9.32 9.84
CA ASP A 240 -23.97 -9.19 10.61
C ASP A 240 -23.35 -7.80 10.45
N ASP A 241 -22.50 -7.39 11.40
CA ASP A 241 -21.76 -6.13 11.31
C ASP A 241 -20.67 -6.22 10.23
N ASP A 242 -20.26 -5.05 9.67
CA ASP A 242 -19.29 -4.98 8.57
C ASP A 242 -17.94 -5.61 8.91
N ASP A 243 -17.47 -5.46 10.14
CA ASP A 243 -16.21 -6.03 10.61
C ASP A 243 -16.28 -7.57 10.73
N ASP A 244 -17.43 -8.15 11.05
CA ASP A 244 -17.64 -9.61 11.05
C ASP A 244 -17.67 -10.14 9.61
N VAL A 245 -18.33 -9.45 8.68
CA VAL A 245 -18.33 -9.79 7.25
C VAL A 245 -16.91 -9.69 6.68
N PHE A 246 -16.20 -8.63 7.00
CA PHE A 246 -14.79 -8.47 6.64
C PHE A 246 -13.93 -9.62 7.19
N ALA A 247 -14.12 -9.99 8.46
CA ALA A 247 -13.39 -11.09 9.11
C ALA A 247 -13.61 -12.42 8.38
N GLU A 248 -14.84 -12.70 7.97
CA GLU A 248 -15.17 -13.92 7.21
C GLU A 248 -14.53 -13.91 5.80
N ILE A 249 -14.54 -12.76 5.10
CA ILE A 249 -13.85 -12.61 3.81
C ILE A 249 -12.35 -12.88 3.98
N ARG A 250 -11.72 -12.30 5.02
CA ARG A 250 -10.29 -12.48 5.28
C ARG A 250 -9.97 -13.95 5.62
N ARG A 251 -10.77 -14.58 6.47
CA ARG A 251 -10.62 -16.00 6.81
C ARG A 251 -10.69 -16.90 5.56
N ARG A 252 -11.64 -16.63 4.66
CA ARG A 252 -11.73 -17.38 3.37
C ARG A 252 -10.51 -17.16 2.50
N LYS A 253 -10.00 -15.93 2.43
CA LYS A 253 -8.79 -15.63 1.66
C LYS A 253 -7.56 -16.33 2.22
N ASP A 254 -7.46 -16.47 3.55
CA ASP A 254 -6.31 -17.14 4.20
C ASP A 254 -6.26 -18.63 3.93
N SER A 255 -7.39 -19.24 3.55
CA SER A 255 -7.52 -20.66 3.20
C SER A 255 -7.61 -20.91 1.66
N PHE A 256 -7.62 -19.85 0.86
CA PHE A 256 -7.70 -19.91 -0.60
C PHE A 256 -6.32 -20.09 -1.22
#